data_2224fc92c0e30a6b22e06ff0627a09bf
#
_entry.id   2224fc92c0e30a6b22e06ff0627a09bf
#
_cell.length_a   1.000
_cell.length_b   1.000
_cell.length_c   1.000
_cell.angle_alpha   90.00
_cell.angle_beta   90.00
_cell.angle_gamma   90.00
#
_symmetry.space_group_name_H-M   'P 1'
#
loop_
_entity.id
_entity.type
_entity.pdbx_description
1 polymer ?
#
loop_
_entity_poly.entity_id
_entity_poly.type
_entity_poly.pdbx_seq_one_letter_code
_entity_poly.pdbx_strand_id
1 'polypeptide(L)'
;MPTLFISDLHLDAERPQITGLFERFLRDQARSAEALYILGDLFEAWVGDDDPSETGARVAAGLGALREAGVPVYFIRGNRDFLLGLDYARRAGMTILPDPAVVMLYGRPTLLMHGDTLCTDDVAYQHFRVQTRNPQWQAEFLAQPLAARLAFAQQARAASQAHQSGLQSQGTMEAITDVAPATVEGTLAQFGIDTLIHGHTHRPAVHELEIAGTPCRRIVLGDWYEQGSVLRIDATGARLEVL
;
A
#
# COMPACT_ATOMS: atom_id res chain seq x y z
N MET A 1 5.80 2.32 -22.76
CA MET A 1 5.89 1.28 -21.69
C MET A 1 4.82 1.62 -20.66
N PRO A 2 4.18 0.66 -19.99
CA PRO A 2 3.19 0.96 -18.96
C PRO A 2 3.85 1.36 -17.64
N THR A 3 3.16 2.18 -16.85
CA THR A 3 3.42 2.36 -15.42
C THR A 3 2.60 1.33 -14.64
N LEU A 4 3.21 0.66 -13.66
CA LEU A 4 2.58 -0.40 -12.88
C LEU A 4 2.33 0.05 -11.46
N PHE A 5 1.17 -0.35 -10.91
CA PHE A 5 0.77 -0.08 -9.53
C PHE A 5 0.33 -1.39 -8.88
N ILE A 6 0.84 -1.63 -7.69
CA ILE A 6 0.48 -2.75 -6.82
C ILE A 6 0.34 -2.26 -5.38
N SER A 7 -0.39 -2.98 -4.55
CA SER A 7 -0.51 -2.75 -3.11
C SER A 7 -0.92 -4.03 -2.39
N ASP A 8 -0.91 -4.00 -1.08
CA ASP A 8 -1.53 -5.02 -0.23
C ASP A 8 -1.00 -6.44 -0.52
N LEU A 9 0.33 -6.55 -0.69
CA LEU A 9 0.99 -7.82 -0.93
C LEU A 9 1.08 -8.67 0.34
N HIS A 10 1.22 -8.01 1.49
CA HIS A 10 1.30 -8.65 2.80
C HIS A 10 2.32 -9.78 2.86
N LEU A 11 3.51 -9.55 2.28
CA LEU A 11 4.56 -10.56 2.20
C LEU A 11 5.02 -10.98 3.59
N ASP A 12 5.07 -12.30 3.78
CA ASP A 12 5.35 -12.94 5.05
C ASP A 12 6.09 -14.27 4.85
N ALA A 13 6.82 -14.72 5.86
CA ALA A 13 7.49 -16.02 5.84
C ALA A 13 6.51 -17.21 5.79
N GLU A 14 5.29 -17.03 6.30
CA GLU A 14 4.24 -18.04 6.28
C GLU A 14 3.62 -18.26 4.90
N ARG A 15 3.82 -17.29 3.98
CA ARG A 15 3.28 -17.33 2.61
C ARG A 15 4.38 -17.19 1.54
N PRO A 16 5.35 -18.12 1.50
CA PRO A 16 6.48 -18.03 0.59
C PRO A 16 6.07 -18.10 -0.89
N GLN A 17 4.90 -18.68 -1.20
CA GLN A 17 4.35 -18.73 -2.56
C GLN A 17 4.02 -17.34 -3.10
N ILE A 18 3.52 -16.43 -2.25
CA ILE A 18 3.22 -15.05 -2.65
C ILE A 18 4.53 -14.26 -2.89
N THR A 19 5.52 -14.46 -2.01
CA THR A 19 6.87 -13.90 -2.24
C THR A 19 7.44 -14.39 -3.57
N GLY A 20 7.30 -15.69 -3.88
CA GLY A 20 7.73 -16.25 -5.16
C GLY A 20 6.92 -15.72 -6.36
N LEU A 21 5.62 -15.45 -6.20
CA LEU A 21 4.80 -14.79 -7.22
C LEU A 21 5.29 -13.37 -7.49
N PHE A 22 5.56 -12.60 -6.43
CA PHE A 22 6.11 -11.25 -6.53
C PHE A 22 7.47 -11.24 -7.23
N GLU A 23 8.38 -12.14 -6.89
CA GLU A 23 9.68 -12.27 -7.57
C GLU A 23 9.52 -12.58 -9.08
N ARG A 24 8.58 -13.44 -9.45
CA ARG A 24 8.25 -13.71 -10.86
C ARG A 24 7.70 -12.46 -11.55
N PHE A 25 6.76 -11.76 -10.91
CA PHE A 25 6.21 -10.51 -11.43
C PHE A 25 7.32 -9.46 -11.69
N LEU A 26 8.24 -9.27 -10.74
CA LEU A 26 9.35 -8.34 -10.91
C LEU A 26 10.22 -8.71 -12.10
N ARG A 27 10.53 -10.00 -12.28
CA ARG A 27 11.42 -10.51 -13.34
C ARG A 27 10.74 -10.48 -14.71
N ASP A 28 9.49 -10.92 -14.79
CA ASP A 28 8.85 -11.28 -16.05
C ASP A 28 7.97 -10.15 -16.61
N GLN A 29 7.47 -9.26 -15.75
CA GLN A 29 6.53 -8.20 -16.15
C GLN A 29 7.04 -6.79 -15.84
N ALA A 30 7.54 -6.56 -14.61
CA ALA A 30 7.91 -5.21 -14.19
C ALA A 30 9.17 -4.68 -14.92
N ARG A 31 10.04 -5.53 -15.41
CA ARG A 31 11.27 -5.12 -16.15
C ARG A 31 11.00 -4.32 -17.43
N SER A 32 9.82 -4.45 -18.00
CA SER A 32 9.41 -3.69 -19.19
C SER A 32 8.55 -2.46 -18.87
N ALA A 33 8.40 -2.12 -17.59
CA ALA A 33 7.61 -0.97 -17.16
C ALA A 33 8.40 0.34 -17.24
N GLU A 34 7.69 1.45 -17.31
CA GLU A 34 8.23 2.80 -17.15
C GLU A 34 8.57 3.10 -15.68
N ALA A 35 7.74 2.61 -14.77
CA ALA A 35 7.93 2.69 -13.32
C ALA A 35 7.07 1.64 -12.60
N LEU A 36 7.46 1.28 -11.37
CA LEU A 36 6.66 0.50 -10.44
C LEU A 36 6.32 1.36 -9.22
N TYR A 37 5.03 1.47 -8.89
CA TYR A 37 4.53 2.10 -7.67
C TYR A 37 3.94 1.01 -6.76
N ILE A 38 4.37 1.01 -5.50
CA ILE A 38 3.88 0.12 -4.44
C ILE A 38 3.15 1.00 -3.43
N LEU A 39 1.82 0.89 -3.37
CA LEU A 39 0.97 1.77 -2.57
C LEU A 39 0.68 1.19 -1.18
N GLY A 40 1.71 0.73 -0.49
CA GLY A 40 1.66 0.28 0.90
C GLY A 40 1.34 -1.20 1.06
N ASP A 41 1.49 -1.65 2.30
CA ASP A 41 1.28 -3.02 2.74
C ASP A 41 2.03 -4.06 1.88
N LEU A 42 3.29 -3.71 1.55
CA LEU A 42 4.22 -4.63 0.91
C LEU A 42 4.52 -5.84 1.82
N PHE A 43 4.65 -5.58 3.12
CA PHE A 43 4.85 -6.61 4.14
C PHE A 43 3.64 -6.72 5.06
N GLU A 44 3.40 -7.93 5.59
CA GLU A 44 2.35 -8.17 6.58
C GLU A 44 2.60 -7.42 7.90
N ALA A 45 3.87 -7.25 8.27
CA ALA A 45 4.31 -6.41 9.36
C ALA A 45 5.75 -5.95 9.11
N TRP A 46 6.05 -4.70 9.45
CA TRP A 46 7.40 -4.16 9.44
C TRP A 46 7.68 -3.47 10.77
N VAL A 47 8.67 -3.96 11.50
CA VAL A 47 8.95 -3.49 12.87
C VAL A 47 10.25 -2.68 12.97
N GLY A 48 10.91 -2.41 11.83
CA GLY A 48 12.13 -1.62 11.73
C GLY A 48 13.10 -2.19 10.69
N ASP A 49 13.99 -1.36 10.19
CA ASP A 49 14.94 -1.71 9.11
C ASP A 49 16.08 -2.62 9.58
N ASP A 50 16.21 -2.81 10.88
CA ASP A 50 17.15 -3.69 11.55
C ASP A 50 16.61 -5.14 11.72
N ASP A 51 15.37 -5.41 11.30
CA ASP A 51 14.82 -6.77 11.29
C ASP A 51 15.56 -7.63 10.23
N PRO A 52 16.21 -8.75 10.63
CA PRO A 52 16.94 -9.64 9.72
C PRO A 52 16.01 -10.58 8.93
N SER A 53 14.81 -10.14 8.60
CA SER A 53 13.81 -10.92 7.86
C SER A 53 14.35 -11.45 6.53
N GLU A 54 14.30 -12.76 6.31
CA GLU A 54 14.66 -13.39 5.04
C GLU A 54 13.74 -12.89 3.91
N THR A 55 12.42 -12.78 4.16
CA THR A 55 11.46 -12.23 3.21
C THR A 55 11.86 -10.81 2.83
N GLY A 56 12.20 -9.96 3.81
CA GLY A 56 12.69 -8.60 3.56
C GLY A 56 13.95 -8.57 2.70
N ALA A 57 14.90 -9.48 2.94
CA ALA A 57 16.13 -9.56 2.14
C ALA A 57 15.87 -9.97 0.69
N ARG A 58 15.00 -10.97 0.46
CA ARG A 58 14.60 -11.43 -0.87
C ARG A 58 13.90 -10.33 -1.67
N VAL A 59 12.95 -9.64 -1.03
CA VAL A 59 12.23 -8.51 -1.64
C VAL A 59 13.18 -7.40 -2.02
N ALA A 60 14.09 -7.02 -1.12
CA ALA A 60 15.11 -5.99 -1.41
C ALA A 60 15.99 -6.36 -2.60
N ALA A 61 16.43 -7.62 -2.69
CA ALA A 61 17.23 -8.10 -3.82
C ALA A 61 16.46 -8.03 -5.15
N GLY A 62 15.17 -8.43 -5.15
CA GLY A 62 14.33 -8.39 -6.34
C GLY A 62 14.07 -6.96 -6.85
N LEU A 63 13.74 -6.04 -5.94
CA LEU A 63 13.52 -4.63 -6.25
C LEU A 63 14.82 -3.92 -6.68
N GLY A 64 15.94 -4.23 -6.01
CA GLY A 64 17.25 -3.74 -6.40
C GLY A 64 17.62 -4.14 -7.84
N ALA A 65 17.41 -5.42 -8.20
CA ALA A 65 17.62 -5.91 -9.56
C ALA A 65 16.70 -5.24 -10.60
N LEU A 66 15.46 -4.88 -10.21
CA LEU A 66 14.55 -4.12 -11.06
C LEU A 66 15.08 -2.70 -11.32
N ARG A 67 15.56 -2.03 -10.27
CA ARG A 67 16.18 -0.71 -10.40
C ARG A 67 17.46 -0.75 -11.26
N GLU A 68 18.30 -1.75 -11.08
CA GLU A 68 19.51 -1.95 -11.91
C GLU A 68 19.16 -2.15 -13.40
N ALA A 69 17.98 -2.74 -13.67
CA ALA A 69 17.43 -2.84 -15.02
C ALA A 69 16.86 -1.52 -15.56
N GLY A 70 16.95 -0.43 -14.80
CA GLY A 70 16.54 0.92 -15.22
C GLY A 70 15.09 1.28 -14.90
N VAL A 71 14.35 0.44 -14.16
CA VAL A 71 12.97 0.72 -13.77
C VAL A 71 12.94 1.36 -12.37
N PRO A 72 12.51 2.62 -12.23
CA PRO A 72 12.36 3.26 -10.93
C PRO A 72 11.24 2.61 -10.12
N VAL A 73 11.48 2.47 -8.81
CA VAL A 73 10.51 1.91 -7.86
C VAL A 73 10.17 2.98 -6.82
N TYR A 74 8.88 3.24 -6.67
CA TYR A 74 8.32 4.18 -5.71
C TYR A 74 7.47 3.44 -4.69
N PHE A 75 7.53 3.87 -3.43
CA PHE A 75 6.83 3.23 -2.33
C PHE A 75 6.09 4.26 -1.48
N ILE A 76 4.82 4.04 -1.23
CA ILE A 76 4.02 4.72 -0.20
C ILE A 76 3.88 3.74 0.96
N ARG A 77 4.03 4.20 2.20
CA ARG A 77 3.86 3.35 3.39
C ARG A 77 2.40 3.01 3.62
N GLY A 78 2.10 1.75 3.88
CA GLY A 78 0.80 1.29 4.31
C GLY A 78 0.65 1.24 5.83
N ASN A 79 -0.43 0.64 6.29
CA ASN A 79 -0.70 0.49 7.72
C ASN A 79 0.04 -0.70 8.36
N ARG A 80 0.58 -1.61 7.57
CA ARG A 80 1.38 -2.75 8.04
C ARG A 80 2.88 -2.46 8.06
N ASP A 81 3.33 -1.59 7.18
CA ASP A 81 4.76 -1.32 6.96
C ASP A 81 5.13 0.18 7.10
N PHE A 82 4.39 0.89 7.93
CA PHE A 82 4.62 2.33 8.16
C PHE A 82 5.97 2.66 8.80
N LEU A 83 6.61 1.70 9.44
CA LEU A 83 7.94 1.82 10.03
C LEU A 83 9.08 1.53 9.03
N LEU A 84 8.72 1.18 7.76
CA LEU A 84 9.73 0.99 6.72
C LEU A 84 10.46 2.31 6.48
N GLY A 85 11.77 2.27 6.75
CA GLY A 85 12.62 3.44 6.78
C GLY A 85 13.52 3.57 5.56
N LEU A 86 14.38 4.58 5.62
CA LEU A 86 15.29 4.92 4.51
C LEU A 86 16.40 3.88 4.32
N ASP A 87 16.78 3.14 5.36
CA ASP A 87 17.83 2.13 5.25
C ASP A 87 17.36 0.93 4.43
N TYR A 88 16.14 0.48 4.67
CA TYR A 88 15.54 -0.56 3.83
C TYR A 88 15.26 -0.04 2.42
N ALA A 89 14.70 1.15 2.28
CA ALA A 89 14.43 1.73 0.97
C ALA A 89 15.70 1.83 0.09
N ARG A 90 16.85 2.22 0.67
CA ARG A 90 18.14 2.23 -0.03
C ARG A 90 18.58 0.83 -0.44
N ARG A 91 18.47 -0.17 0.44
CA ARG A 91 18.80 -1.58 0.11
C ARG A 91 17.95 -2.11 -1.04
N ALA A 92 16.65 -1.80 -1.01
CA ALA A 92 15.69 -2.22 -2.03
C ALA A 92 15.71 -1.36 -3.30
N GLY A 93 16.47 -0.26 -3.31
CA GLY A 93 16.50 0.66 -4.45
C GLY A 93 15.19 1.42 -4.67
N MET A 94 14.37 1.59 -3.64
CA MET A 94 13.09 2.30 -3.68
C MET A 94 13.23 3.77 -3.29
N THR A 95 12.32 4.60 -3.81
CA THR A 95 12.08 5.97 -3.35
C THR A 95 10.79 6.01 -2.55
N ILE A 96 10.86 6.39 -1.25
CA ILE A 96 9.67 6.57 -0.43
C ILE A 96 9.00 7.89 -0.80
N LEU A 97 7.73 7.82 -1.15
CA LEU A 97 6.86 8.98 -1.39
C LEU A 97 6.08 9.35 -0.12
N PRO A 98 5.62 10.61 0.00
CA PRO A 98 4.62 10.96 1.01
C PRO A 98 3.29 10.27 0.72
N ASP A 99 2.42 10.19 1.72
CA ASP A 99 1.03 9.79 1.60
C ASP A 99 0.14 10.95 2.09
N PRO A 100 -0.62 11.60 1.20
CA PRO A 100 -0.75 11.38 -0.25
C PRO A 100 0.42 11.92 -1.10
N ALA A 101 0.55 11.42 -2.34
CA ALA A 101 1.51 11.91 -3.34
C ALA A 101 0.80 12.24 -4.66
N VAL A 102 1.19 13.35 -5.29
CA VAL A 102 0.73 13.70 -6.64
C VAL A 102 1.81 13.34 -7.65
N VAL A 103 1.45 12.60 -8.68
CA VAL A 103 2.35 12.23 -9.78
C VAL A 103 1.73 12.58 -11.12
N MET A 104 2.58 12.80 -12.13
CA MET A 104 2.12 12.99 -13.51
C MET A 104 2.15 11.66 -14.26
N LEU A 105 0.99 11.16 -14.66
CA LEU A 105 0.84 9.94 -15.44
C LEU A 105 0.33 10.29 -16.83
N TYR A 106 1.16 10.12 -17.86
CA TYR A 106 0.80 10.40 -19.26
C TYR A 106 0.11 11.77 -19.48
N GLY A 107 0.63 12.80 -18.80
CA GLY A 107 0.13 14.18 -18.89
C GLY A 107 -1.07 14.49 -17.99
N ARG A 108 -1.50 13.55 -17.12
CA ARG A 108 -2.58 13.77 -16.15
C ARG A 108 -2.06 13.73 -14.71
N PRO A 109 -2.37 14.74 -13.89
CA PRO A 109 -2.06 14.67 -12.46
C PRO A 109 -2.93 13.60 -11.81
N THR A 110 -2.30 12.72 -11.04
CA THR A 110 -2.96 11.59 -10.37
C THR A 110 -2.54 11.58 -8.91
N LEU A 111 -3.51 11.44 -8.02
CA LEU A 111 -3.29 11.31 -6.58
C LEU A 111 -3.07 9.84 -6.23
N LEU A 112 -1.98 9.58 -5.52
CA LEU A 112 -1.65 8.25 -5.01
C LEU A 112 -1.74 8.26 -3.50
N MET A 113 -2.37 7.24 -2.94
CA MET A 113 -2.49 7.03 -1.49
C MET A 113 -2.39 5.54 -1.18
N HIS A 114 -2.03 5.20 0.07
CA HIS A 114 -2.32 3.86 0.54
C HIS A 114 -3.84 3.64 0.63
N GLY A 115 -4.58 4.57 1.26
CA GLY A 115 -6.04 4.53 1.31
C GLY A 115 -6.62 4.44 2.72
N ASP A 116 -5.83 4.09 3.71
CA ASP A 116 -6.26 3.91 5.11
C ASP A 116 -6.84 5.18 5.75
N THR A 117 -6.41 6.36 5.31
CA THR A 117 -6.96 7.65 5.76
C THR A 117 -8.34 7.96 5.19
N LEU A 118 -8.77 7.24 4.18
CA LEU A 118 -10.09 7.41 3.56
C LEU A 118 -11.19 6.63 4.32
N CYS A 119 -10.80 5.62 5.12
CA CYS A 119 -11.71 4.80 5.92
C CYS A 119 -12.01 5.48 7.28
N THR A 120 -12.65 6.64 7.23
CA THR A 120 -12.88 7.48 8.41
C THR A 120 -13.94 6.93 9.37
N ASP A 121 -14.76 5.99 8.91
CA ASP A 121 -15.80 5.35 9.72
C ASP A 121 -15.22 4.28 10.67
N ASP A 122 -14.02 3.76 10.40
CA ASP A 122 -13.26 2.93 11.34
C ASP A 122 -12.52 3.80 12.37
N VAL A 123 -13.29 4.37 13.29
CA VAL A 123 -12.78 5.28 14.33
C VAL A 123 -11.70 4.61 15.18
N ALA A 124 -11.83 3.32 15.47
CA ALA A 124 -10.86 2.58 16.28
C ALA A 124 -9.50 2.51 15.55
N TYR A 125 -9.50 2.18 14.27
CA TYR A 125 -8.31 2.19 13.46
C TYR A 125 -7.71 3.61 13.34
N GLN A 126 -8.52 4.64 13.08
CA GLN A 126 -8.03 6.02 12.96
C GLN A 126 -7.33 6.50 14.24
N HIS A 127 -7.83 6.16 15.42
CA HIS A 127 -7.15 6.45 16.69
C HIS A 127 -5.80 5.74 16.80
N PHE A 128 -5.74 4.45 16.48
CA PHE A 128 -4.49 3.69 16.44
C PHE A 128 -3.50 4.30 15.44
N ARG A 129 -3.97 4.70 14.26
CA ARG A 129 -3.17 5.34 13.23
C ARG A 129 -2.54 6.65 13.74
N VAL A 130 -3.33 7.54 14.34
CA VAL A 130 -2.82 8.82 14.89
C VAL A 130 -1.71 8.57 15.91
N GLN A 131 -1.88 7.60 16.79
CA GLN A 131 -0.88 7.23 17.78
C GLN A 131 0.42 6.72 17.13
N THR A 132 0.31 5.75 16.22
CA THR A 132 1.46 5.06 15.64
C THR A 132 2.17 5.86 14.55
N ARG A 133 1.52 6.89 13.98
CA ARG A 133 2.15 7.84 13.05
C ARG A 133 2.81 9.02 13.76
N ASN A 134 2.71 9.13 15.09
CA ASN A 134 3.41 10.15 15.84
C ASN A 134 4.94 9.87 15.80
N PRO A 135 5.77 10.85 15.37
CA PRO A 135 7.22 10.64 15.24
C PRO A 135 7.92 10.26 16.54
N GLN A 136 7.46 10.82 17.69
CA GLN A 136 8.02 10.48 18.99
C GLN A 136 7.71 9.03 19.35
N TRP A 137 6.45 8.58 19.15
CA TRP A 137 6.06 7.19 19.37
C TRP A 137 6.91 6.24 18.51
N GLN A 138 7.12 6.58 17.23
CA GLN A 138 7.94 5.76 16.32
C GLN A 138 9.40 5.68 16.80
N ALA A 139 9.98 6.79 17.23
CA ALA A 139 11.36 6.81 17.75
C ALA A 139 11.48 5.94 19.02
N GLU A 140 10.55 6.08 19.97
CA GLU A 140 10.51 5.28 21.19
C GLU A 140 10.28 3.79 20.91
N PHE A 141 9.43 3.47 19.95
CA PHE A 141 9.16 2.10 19.53
C PHE A 141 10.40 1.46 18.87
N LEU A 142 11.03 2.15 17.94
CA LEU A 142 12.22 1.65 17.25
C LEU A 142 13.46 1.51 18.17
N ALA A 143 13.49 2.24 19.27
CA ALA A 143 14.53 2.09 20.29
C ALA A 143 14.38 0.83 21.16
N GLN A 144 13.23 0.13 21.09
CA GLN A 144 12.99 -1.09 21.83
C GLN A 144 13.73 -2.28 21.20
N PRO A 145 14.07 -3.32 22.00
CA PRO A 145 14.59 -4.58 21.45
C PRO A 145 13.66 -5.18 20.39
N LEU A 146 14.22 -5.76 19.34
CA LEU A 146 13.47 -6.36 18.24
C LEU A 146 12.39 -7.32 18.72
N ALA A 147 12.68 -8.17 19.71
CA ALA A 147 11.71 -9.12 20.26
C ALA A 147 10.45 -8.44 20.84
N ALA A 148 10.62 -7.27 21.48
CA ALA A 148 9.49 -6.51 22.01
C ALA A 148 8.65 -5.89 20.89
N ARG A 149 9.29 -5.40 19.83
CA ARG A 149 8.63 -4.85 18.65
C ARG A 149 7.84 -5.92 17.88
N LEU A 150 8.40 -7.11 17.73
CA LEU A 150 7.72 -8.26 17.12
C LEU A 150 6.50 -8.69 17.95
N ALA A 151 6.64 -8.77 19.27
CA ALA A 151 5.52 -9.11 20.15
C ALA A 151 4.39 -8.07 20.06
N PHE A 152 4.72 -6.78 20.01
CA PHE A 152 3.73 -5.71 19.80
C PHE A 152 3.01 -5.87 18.46
N ALA A 153 3.73 -6.13 17.36
CA ALA A 153 3.14 -6.32 16.04
C ALA A 153 2.16 -7.50 16.02
N GLN A 154 2.52 -8.62 16.67
CA GLN A 154 1.63 -9.78 16.82
C GLN A 154 0.36 -9.44 17.61
N GLN A 155 0.48 -8.70 18.72
CA GLN A 155 -0.67 -8.25 19.51
C GLN A 155 -1.58 -7.30 18.72
N ALA A 156 -1.00 -6.32 18.02
CA ALA A 156 -1.75 -5.40 17.17
C ALA A 156 -2.50 -6.13 16.04
N ARG A 157 -1.87 -7.15 15.43
CA ARG A 157 -2.50 -8.00 14.43
C ARG A 157 -3.68 -8.78 15.01
N ALA A 158 -3.49 -9.42 16.16
CA ALA A 158 -4.56 -10.17 16.84
C ALA A 158 -5.74 -9.26 17.21
N ALA A 159 -5.47 -8.05 17.70
CA ALA A 159 -6.49 -7.05 18.00
C ALA A 159 -7.26 -6.61 16.75
N SER A 160 -6.56 -6.37 15.62
CA SER A 160 -7.17 -6.04 14.33
C SER A 160 -8.09 -7.16 13.83
N GLN A 161 -7.64 -8.43 13.89
CA GLN A 161 -8.44 -9.57 13.50
C GLN A 161 -9.69 -9.75 14.38
N ALA A 162 -9.56 -9.56 15.69
CA ALA A 162 -10.70 -9.60 16.62
C ALA A 162 -11.71 -8.47 16.33
N HIS A 163 -11.24 -7.26 16.04
CA HIS A 163 -12.08 -6.14 15.63
C HIS A 163 -12.85 -6.45 14.35
N GLN A 164 -12.17 -6.91 13.29
CA GLN A 164 -12.80 -7.29 12.02
C GLN A 164 -13.83 -8.41 12.20
N SER A 165 -13.51 -9.45 12.98
CA SER A 165 -14.45 -10.54 13.29
C SER A 165 -15.70 -10.02 14.04
N GLY A 166 -15.52 -9.06 14.94
CA GLY A 166 -16.62 -8.37 15.62
C GLY A 166 -17.52 -7.62 14.64
N LEU A 167 -16.96 -6.84 13.74
CA LEU A 167 -17.68 -6.12 12.68
C LEU A 167 -18.41 -7.07 11.72
N GLN A 168 -17.77 -8.17 11.36
CA GLN A 168 -18.36 -9.20 10.49
C GLN A 168 -19.58 -9.85 11.16
N SER A 169 -19.50 -10.17 12.45
CA SER A 169 -20.62 -10.74 13.20
C SER A 169 -21.81 -9.78 13.33
N GLN A 170 -21.57 -8.48 13.27
CA GLN A 170 -22.57 -7.43 13.29
C GLN A 170 -23.10 -7.07 11.88
N GLY A 171 -22.52 -7.62 10.82
CA GLY A 171 -22.88 -7.29 9.43
C GLY A 171 -22.49 -5.87 8.98
N THR A 172 -21.58 -5.22 9.70
CA THR A 172 -21.16 -3.83 9.45
C THR A 172 -19.76 -3.70 8.88
N MET A 173 -19.03 -4.83 8.73
CA MET A 173 -17.63 -4.84 8.32
C MET A 173 -17.41 -4.08 6.99
N GLU A 174 -18.21 -4.37 5.97
CA GLU A 174 -18.02 -3.75 4.66
C GLU A 174 -18.22 -2.24 4.69
N ALA A 175 -19.21 -1.75 5.43
CA ALA A 175 -19.50 -0.32 5.52
C ALA A 175 -18.42 0.44 6.32
N ILE A 176 -17.89 -0.17 7.39
CA ILE A 176 -16.94 0.49 8.30
C ILE A 176 -15.51 0.46 7.73
N THR A 177 -15.12 -0.64 7.06
CA THR A 177 -13.75 -0.81 6.53
C THR A 177 -13.56 -0.30 5.10
N ASP A 178 -14.62 0.18 4.44
CA ASP A 178 -14.49 0.85 3.15
C ASP A 178 -14.20 2.35 3.31
N VAL A 179 -13.84 2.99 2.20
CA VAL A 179 -13.63 4.43 2.18
C VAL A 179 -14.95 5.18 2.37
N ALA A 180 -14.94 6.22 3.21
CA ALA A 180 -16.10 7.12 3.34
C ALA A 180 -16.21 8.01 2.09
N PRO A 181 -17.36 8.02 1.38
CA PRO A 181 -17.51 8.79 0.13
C PRO A 181 -17.18 10.27 0.30
N ALA A 182 -17.64 10.90 1.38
CA ALA A 182 -17.37 12.32 1.66
C ALA A 182 -15.87 12.59 1.86
N THR A 183 -15.11 11.64 2.40
CA THR A 183 -13.65 11.77 2.57
C THR A 183 -12.94 11.69 1.22
N VAL A 184 -13.38 10.80 0.33
CA VAL A 184 -12.86 10.71 -1.05
C VAL A 184 -13.10 12.01 -1.81
N GLU A 185 -14.34 12.51 -1.77
CA GLU A 185 -14.73 13.78 -2.43
C GLU A 185 -13.91 14.96 -1.89
N GLY A 186 -13.83 15.08 -0.56
CA GLY A 186 -13.05 16.13 0.09
C GLY A 186 -11.57 16.07 -0.26
N THR A 187 -11.00 14.86 -0.34
CA THR A 187 -9.60 14.66 -0.69
C THR A 187 -9.33 15.07 -2.15
N LEU A 188 -10.12 14.60 -3.10
CA LEU A 188 -9.97 14.99 -4.52
C LEU A 188 -10.13 16.49 -4.70
N ALA A 189 -11.13 17.10 -4.05
CA ALA A 189 -11.35 18.55 -4.09
C ALA A 189 -10.19 19.33 -3.47
N GLN A 190 -9.61 18.88 -2.36
CA GLN A 190 -8.48 19.53 -1.70
C GLN A 190 -7.24 19.59 -2.59
N PHE A 191 -6.97 18.53 -3.34
CA PHE A 191 -5.83 18.49 -4.26
C PHE A 191 -6.12 19.06 -5.64
N GLY A 192 -7.39 19.30 -5.98
CA GLY A 192 -7.81 19.74 -7.31
C GLY A 192 -7.49 18.72 -8.41
N ILE A 193 -7.60 17.43 -8.09
CA ILE A 193 -7.25 16.31 -8.97
C ILE A 193 -8.48 15.44 -9.18
N ASP A 194 -8.65 14.95 -10.41
CA ASP A 194 -9.78 14.15 -10.83
C ASP A 194 -9.57 12.62 -10.75
N THR A 195 -8.34 12.19 -10.47
CA THR A 195 -7.99 10.75 -10.48
C THR A 195 -7.24 10.38 -9.21
N LEU A 196 -7.76 9.38 -8.49
CA LEU A 196 -7.18 8.78 -7.29
C LEU A 196 -6.91 7.29 -7.52
N ILE A 197 -5.69 6.84 -7.13
CA ILE A 197 -5.33 5.42 -7.08
C ILE A 197 -4.96 5.08 -5.63
N HIS A 198 -5.55 4.02 -5.09
CA HIS A 198 -5.25 3.57 -3.72
C HIS A 198 -5.43 2.06 -3.55
N GLY A 199 -4.92 1.51 -2.45
CA GLY A 199 -5.07 0.14 -1.99
C GLY A 199 -5.97 0.02 -0.76
N HIS A 200 -5.48 -0.71 0.24
CA HIS A 200 -6.00 -0.86 1.61
C HIS A 200 -7.32 -1.60 1.77
N THR A 201 -8.32 -1.32 0.95
CA THR A 201 -9.66 -1.90 1.11
C THR A 201 -9.79 -3.30 0.48
N HIS A 202 -8.81 -3.73 -0.33
CA HIS A 202 -8.79 -5.03 -1.02
C HIS A 202 -10.01 -5.27 -1.92
N ARG A 203 -10.59 -4.20 -2.51
CA ARG A 203 -11.80 -4.25 -3.34
C ARG A 203 -11.50 -3.69 -4.72
N PRO A 204 -10.74 -4.42 -5.56
CA PRO A 204 -10.26 -3.90 -6.84
C PRO A 204 -11.43 -3.50 -7.75
N ALA A 205 -11.47 -2.22 -8.09
CA ALA A 205 -12.51 -1.66 -8.96
C ALA A 205 -12.08 -0.29 -9.52
N VAL A 206 -12.74 0.10 -10.60
CA VAL A 206 -12.72 1.47 -11.11
C VAL A 206 -14.07 2.10 -10.85
N HIS A 207 -14.09 3.15 -10.06
CA HIS A 207 -15.30 3.92 -9.74
C HIS A 207 -15.28 5.24 -10.50
N GLU A 208 -16.28 5.47 -11.31
CA GLU A 208 -16.53 6.77 -11.93
C GLU A 208 -17.40 7.58 -10.96
N LEU A 209 -16.97 8.79 -10.65
CA LEU A 209 -17.58 9.69 -9.68
C LEU A 209 -17.86 11.04 -10.38
N GLU A 210 -18.79 11.82 -9.81
CA GLU A 210 -18.99 13.20 -10.18
C GLU A 210 -18.90 14.06 -8.93
N ILE A 211 -17.95 14.99 -8.89
CA ILE A 211 -17.71 15.88 -7.75
C ILE A 211 -17.86 17.31 -8.22
N ALA A 212 -18.87 18.00 -7.70
CA ALA A 212 -19.20 19.39 -8.10
C ALA A 212 -19.30 19.60 -9.64
N GLY A 213 -19.89 18.63 -10.36
CA GLY A 213 -20.04 18.63 -11.81
C GLY A 213 -18.77 18.26 -12.59
N THR A 214 -17.70 17.87 -11.91
CA THR A 214 -16.46 17.40 -12.54
C THR A 214 -16.42 15.87 -12.52
N PRO A 215 -16.24 15.20 -13.67
CA PRO A 215 -16.00 13.75 -13.71
C PRO A 215 -14.69 13.41 -13.00
N CYS A 216 -14.75 12.49 -12.05
CA CYS A 216 -13.61 12.00 -11.29
C CYS A 216 -13.54 10.48 -11.34
N ARG A 217 -12.36 9.94 -11.07
CA ARG A 217 -12.12 8.50 -11.08
C ARG A 217 -11.38 8.05 -9.84
N ARG A 218 -11.87 7.03 -9.17
CA ARG A 218 -11.18 6.32 -8.09
C ARG A 218 -10.86 4.90 -8.53
N ILE A 219 -9.59 4.54 -8.50
CA ILE A 219 -9.12 3.19 -8.85
C ILE A 219 -8.60 2.53 -7.59
N VAL A 220 -9.18 1.39 -7.23
CA VAL A 220 -8.79 0.60 -6.07
C VAL A 220 -7.97 -0.59 -6.54
N LEU A 221 -6.80 -0.79 -5.92
CA LEU A 221 -5.93 -1.92 -6.19
C LEU A 221 -6.40 -3.16 -5.42
N GLY A 222 -6.13 -4.34 -5.96
CA GLY A 222 -6.40 -5.61 -5.29
C GLY A 222 -5.22 -6.07 -4.44
N ASP A 223 -5.51 -6.97 -3.50
CA ASP A 223 -4.54 -7.65 -2.66
C ASP A 223 -3.87 -8.84 -3.34
N TRP A 224 -2.88 -9.44 -2.63
CA TRP A 224 -2.12 -10.60 -3.10
C TRP A 224 -2.29 -11.82 -2.18
N TYR A 225 -3.46 -12.00 -1.54
CA TYR A 225 -3.65 -13.14 -0.63
C TYR A 225 -3.66 -14.50 -1.32
N GLU A 226 -4.28 -14.60 -2.50
CA GLU A 226 -4.38 -15.84 -3.26
C GLU A 226 -3.68 -15.74 -4.63
N GLN A 227 -3.76 -14.58 -5.24
CA GLN A 227 -3.24 -14.26 -6.57
C GLN A 227 -2.69 -12.84 -6.59
N GLY A 228 -1.85 -12.51 -7.57
CA GLY A 228 -1.38 -11.14 -7.72
C GLY A 228 -2.41 -10.25 -8.40
N SER A 229 -2.38 -8.97 -8.05
CA SER A 229 -3.17 -7.92 -8.69
C SER A 229 -2.27 -6.78 -9.12
N VAL A 230 -2.44 -6.30 -10.35
CA VAL A 230 -1.66 -5.18 -10.89
C VAL A 230 -2.56 -4.23 -11.68
N LEU A 231 -2.40 -2.94 -11.46
CA LEU A 231 -2.96 -1.92 -12.33
C LEU A 231 -1.88 -1.49 -13.32
N ARG A 232 -2.20 -1.60 -14.62
CA ARG A 232 -1.37 -1.07 -15.70
C ARG A 232 -1.98 0.20 -16.24
N ILE A 233 -1.18 1.26 -16.31
CA ILE A 233 -1.56 2.51 -16.97
C ILE A 233 -0.58 2.79 -18.09
N ASP A 234 -1.09 3.14 -19.24
CA ASP A 234 -0.34 3.61 -20.40
C ASP A 234 -1.11 4.73 -21.13
N ALA A 235 -0.60 5.18 -22.27
CA ALA A 235 -1.25 6.23 -23.06
C ALA A 235 -2.66 5.83 -23.58
N THR A 236 -3.01 4.56 -23.54
CA THR A 236 -4.33 4.03 -24.00
C THR A 236 -5.35 3.91 -22.88
N GLY A 237 -4.91 3.95 -21.61
CA GLY A 237 -5.80 3.89 -20.45
C GLY A 237 -5.26 3.04 -19.30
N ALA A 238 -6.15 2.74 -18.36
CA ALA A 238 -5.91 1.97 -17.15
C ALA A 238 -6.60 0.60 -17.22
N ARG A 239 -5.90 -0.45 -16.78
CA ARG A 239 -6.42 -1.84 -16.72
C ARG A 239 -5.98 -2.52 -15.43
N LEU A 240 -6.96 -3.03 -14.68
CA LEU A 240 -6.71 -3.94 -13.57
C LEU A 240 -6.58 -5.36 -14.12
N GLU A 241 -5.51 -6.04 -13.73
CA GLU A 241 -5.19 -7.40 -14.18
C GLU A 241 -4.90 -8.29 -12.96
N VAL A 242 -5.27 -9.55 -13.10
CA VAL A 242 -4.91 -10.63 -12.17
C VAL A 242 -3.69 -11.37 -12.73
N LEU A 243 -2.76 -11.79 -11.85
CA LEU A 243 -1.51 -12.46 -12.23
C LEU A 243 -1.59 -13.97 -12.03
#